data_94ac3c3a3db253af32d0d60d6036498d
#
_entry.id   94ac3c3a3db253af32d0d60d6036498d
#
_cell.length_a   1.000
_cell.length_b   1.000
_cell.length_c   1.000
_cell.angle_alpha   90.00
_cell.angle_beta   90.00
_cell.angle_gamma   90.00
#
_symmetry.space_group_name_H-M   'P 1'
#
loop_
_entity.id
_entity.type
_entity.pdbx_description
1 polymer ?
#
loop_
_entity_poly.entity_id
_entity_poly.type
_entity_poly.pdbx_seq_one_letter_code
_entity_poly.pdbx_strand_id
1 'polypeptide(L)'
;TTPDPIELNRLLAQMVDAGCEYAFMECSSHAIAQKRIGGLKFAGGLFTNLTRDHLDYHKTFENYRDAKKAFFDGLDKDAFAITNADDKNGQIMVQNCKAQVKTYSTRTMADFKAKIIECHFEGMYLDINGKEVGVQFIGKFNVSNLLAVYGAAVMLGKKPEDILLILSTLKSVNGRLEPIHSPEGYTAIVDYAHTPDALENVLNAIHEVLNGKGKVITVCGAGGNRDKGKRPLMAQEAVKQSDKVIITSDNPRFEEPQDIINDMLAGLDQKQMKKVVSIVDRREAIRTACMLAEKGDVIL
;
A
#
# COMPACT_ATOMS: atom_id res chain seq x y z
N THR A 1 -11.23 -7.96 -6.49
CA THR A 1 -10.41 -7.01 -7.27
C THR A 1 -10.49 -7.30 -8.76
N THR A 2 -10.09 -8.48 -9.23
CA THR A 2 -10.19 -8.82 -10.66
C THR A 2 -11.49 -9.59 -10.90
N PRO A 3 -12.41 -9.11 -11.76
CA PRO A 3 -13.66 -9.80 -12.10
C PRO A 3 -13.44 -11.18 -12.73
N ASP A 4 -14.52 -11.93 -12.96
CA ASP A 4 -14.47 -13.13 -13.79
C ASP A 4 -14.16 -12.77 -15.27
N PRO A 5 -13.74 -13.74 -16.12
CA PRO A 5 -13.29 -13.43 -17.47
C PRO A 5 -14.35 -12.79 -18.35
N ILE A 6 -15.63 -13.19 -18.21
CA ILE A 6 -16.73 -12.68 -19.04
C ILE A 6 -17.02 -11.23 -18.66
N GLU A 7 -17.18 -10.97 -17.37
CA GLU A 7 -17.42 -9.62 -16.86
C GLU A 7 -16.25 -8.67 -17.16
N LEU A 8 -15.01 -9.16 -17.04
CA LEU A 8 -13.82 -8.36 -17.35
C LEU A 8 -13.81 -7.94 -18.83
N ASN A 9 -14.07 -8.87 -19.74
CA ASN A 9 -14.11 -8.54 -21.17
C ASN A 9 -15.28 -7.60 -21.50
N ARG A 10 -16.44 -7.79 -20.85
CA ARG A 10 -17.60 -6.89 -21.01
C ARG A 10 -17.25 -5.45 -20.55
N LEU A 11 -16.59 -5.30 -19.40
CA LEU A 11 -16.13 -3.99 -18.89
C LEU A 11 -15.12 -3.35 -19.83
N LEU A 12 -14.16 -4.09 -20.35
CA LEU A 12 -13.19 -3.57 -21.30
C LEU A 12 -13.84 -3.11 -22.62
N ALA A 13 -14.83 -3.86 -23.12
CA ALA A 13 -15.61 -3.44 -24.30
C ALA A 13 -16.36 -2.14 -24.03
N GLN A 14 -17.02 -2.01 -22.86
CA GLN A 14 -17.70 -0.77 -22.47
C GLN A 14 -16.72 0.43 -22.36
N MET A 15 -15.49 0.20 -21.87
CA MET A 15 -14.46 1.24 -21.82
C MET A 15 -14.06 1.69 -23.23
N VAL A 16 -13.91 0.76 -24.18
CA VAL A 16 -13.63 1.09 -25.60
C VAL A 16 -14.78 1.89 -26.19
N ASP A 17 -16.02 1.45 -26.00
CA ASP A 17 -17.22 2.16 -26.49
C ASP A 17 -17.35 3.57 -25.90
N ALA A 18 -16.89 3.77 -24.66
CA ALA A 18 -16.83 5.06 -24.00
C ALA A 18 -15.63 5.94 -24.41
N GLY A 19 -14.78 5.46 -25.34
CA GLY A 19 -13.62 6.20 -25.83
C GLY A 19 -12.39 6.17 -24.90
N CYS A 20 -12.28 5.23 -23.98
CA CYS A 20 -11.10 5.09 -23.15
C CYS A 20 -9.91 4.60 -23.98
N GLU A 21 -8.81 5.35 -23.96
CA GLU A 21 -7.55 4.97 -24.60
C GLU A 21 -6.71 4.00 -23.76
N TYR A 22 -6.86 4.05 -22.44
CA TYR A 22 -6.10 3.25 -21.48
C TYR A 22 -7.02 2.59 -20.45
N ALA A 23 -6.71 1.35 -20.10
CA ALA A 23 -7.31 0.63 -19.01
C ALA A 23 -6.21 0.14 -18.05
N PHE A 24 -6.31 0.49 -16.78
CA PHE A 24 -5.40 0.04 -15.71
C PHE A 24 -6.14 -0.88 -14.77
N MET A 25 -5.49 -1.99 -14.38
CA MET A 25 -6.13 -2.97 -13.52
C MET A 25 -5.13 -3.66 -12.59
N GLU A 26 -5.60 -4.10 -11.44
CA GLU A 26 -4.88 -5.02 -10.59
C GLU A 26 -5.07 -6.46 -11.06
N CYS A 27 -3.96 -7.17 -11.30
CA CYS A 27 -3.94 -8.58 -11.58
C CYS A 27 -3.61 -9.35 -10.30
N SER A 28 -4.63 -9.79 -9.57
CA SER A 28 -4.44 -10.57 -8.35
C SER A 28 -3.85 -11.95 -8.67
N SER A 29 -3.07 -12.52 -7.72
CA SER A 29 -2.52 -13.86 -7.89
C SER A 29 -3.58 -14.93 -8.12
N HIS A 30 -4.74 -14.78 -7.50
CA HIS A 30 -5.92 -15.65 -7.75
C HIS A 30 -6.41 -15.51 -9.18
N ALA A 31 -6.51 -14.28 -9.70
CA ALA A 31 -6.99 -14.04 -11.06
C ALA A 31 -6.05 -14.65 -12.10
N ILE A 32 -4.73 -14.55 -11.85
CA ILE A 32 -3.72 -15.16 -12.73
C ILE A 32 -3.82 -16.69 -12.67
N ALA A 33 -3.82 -17.28 -11.47
CA ALA A 33 -3.93 -18.72 -11.26
C ALA A 33 -5.23 -19.31 -11.83
N GLN A 34 -6.34 -18.57 -11.71
CA GLN A 34 -7.66 -18.96 -12.22
C GLN A 34 -7.88 -18.54 -13.68
N LYS A 35 -6.87 -18.03 -14.36
CA LYS A 35 -6.92 -17.58 -15.77
C LYS A 35 -8.01 -16.53 -16.05
N ARG A 36 -8.40 -15.72 -15.07
CA ARG A 36 -9.43 -14.67 -15.25
C ARG A 36 -9.00 -13.59 -16.25
N ILE A 37 -7.70 -13.41 -16.45
CA ILE A 37 -7.11 -12.49 -17.42
C ILE A 37 -6.72 -13.19 -18.73
N GLY A 38 -7.11 -14.45 -18.91
CA GLY A 38 -6.79 -15.22 -20.11
C GLY A 38 -7.36 -14.59 -21.37
N GLY A 39 -6.57 -14.58 -22.44
CA GLY A 39 -6.96 -13.98 -23.72
C GLY A 39 -6.73 -12.47 -23.84
N LEU A 40 -6.41 -11.77 -22.75
CA LEU A 40 -6.08 -10.35 -22.82
C LEU A 40 -4.64 -10.14 -23.28
N LYS A 41 -4.43 -9.10 -24.12
CA LYS A 41 -3.12 -8.58 -24.44
C LYS A 41 -2.83 -7.34 -23.61
N PHE A 42 -1.73 -7.38 -22.86
CA PHE A 42 -1.31 -6.26 -22.03
C PHE A 42 -0.23 -5.45 -22.73
N ALA A 43 -0.37 -4.13 -22.76
CA ALA A 43 0.68 -3.22 -23.21
C ALA A 43 1.87 -3.20 -22.26
N GLY A 44 1.64 -3.48 -20.98
CA GLY A 44 2.69 -3.58 -19.98
C GLY A 44 2.24 -4.20 -18.68
N GLY A 45 3.22 -4.53 -17.84
CA GLY A 45 3.02 -5.04 -16.50
C GLY A 45 3.95 -4.38 -15.49
N LEU A 46 3.43 -4.14 -14.28
CA LEU A 46 4.18 -3.52 -13.19
C LEU A 46 4.21 -4.44 -11.99
N PHE A 47 5.40 -4.66 -11.44
CA PHE A 47 5.61 -5.35 -10.18
C PHE A 47 6.03 -4.35 -9.10
N THR A 48 5.24 -4.26 -8.02
CA THR A 48 5.51 -3.33 -6.93
C THR A 48 6.24 -3.99 -5.77
N ASN A 49 5.65 -5.03 -5.19
CA ASN A 49 6.23 -5.79 -4.08
C ASN A 49 5.54 -7.14 -3.90
N LEU A 50 6.16 -8.01 -3.09
CA LEU A 50 5.60 -9.28 -2.68
C LEU A 50 5.87 -9.54 -1.20
N THR A 51 4.83 -9.44 -0.39
CA THR A 51 4.84 -9.79 1.04
C THR A 51 4.02 -11.05 1.29
N ARG A 52 4.13 -11.61 2.50
CA ARG A 52 3.40 -12.83 2.88
C ARG A 52 1.90 -12.55 2.95
N ASP A 53 1.16 -13.09 1.99
CA ASP A 53 -0.30 -13.04 1.94
C ASP A 53 -0.85 -14.23 1.13
N HIS A 54 -2.17 -14.47 1.19
CA HIS A 54 -2.88 -15.47 0.37
C HIS A 54 -2.35 -16.91 0.46
N LEU A 55 -1.69 -17.29 1.58
CA LEU A 55 -1.18 -18.65 1.79
C LEU A 55 -2.31 -19.67 2.07
N ASP A 56 -3.47 -19.20 2.46
CA ASP A 56 -4.71 -19.98 2.53
C ASP A 56 -5.05 -20.62 1.17
N TYR A 57 -4.84 -19.89 0.08
CA TYR A 57 -5.08 -20.33 -1.30
C TYR A 57 -3.84 -21.00 -1.93
N HIS A 58 -2.70 -20.31 -1.93
CA HIS A 58 -1.49 -20.76 -2.63
C HIS A 58 -0.67 -21.81 -1.88
N LYS A 59 -0.93 -22.03 -0.57
CA LYS A 59 -0.29 -22.96 0.35
C LYS A 59 1.15 -22.60 0.71
N THR A 60 2.00 -22.19 -0.24
CA THR A 60 3.37 -21.76 0.00
C THR A 60 3.65 -20.38 -0.59
N PHE A 61 4.69 -19.72 -0.10
CA PHE A 61 5.12 -18.43 -0.62
C PHE A 61 5.64 -18.56 -2.06
N GLU A 62 6.31 -19.66 -2.38
CA GLU A 62 6.82 -19.97 -3.72
C GLU A 62 5.68 -20.07 -4.73
N ASN A 63 4.63 -20.81 -4.41
CA ASN A 63 3.45 -20.92 -5.28
C ASN A 63 2.76 -19.56 -5.48
N TYR A 64 2.69 -18.74 -4.43
CA TYR A 64 2.15 -17.40 -4.51
C TYR A 64 3.00 -16.49 -5.41
N ARG A 65 4.33 -16.52 -5.24
CA ARG A 65 5.29 -15.82 -6.10
C ARG A 65 5.17 -16.27 -7.56
N ASP A 66 5.19 -17.59 -7.80
CA ASP A 66 5.19 -18.15 -9.14
C ASP A 66 3.86 -17.91 -9.87
N ALA A 67 2.74 -17.88 -9.15
CA ALA A 67 1.45 -17.45 -9.70
C ALA A 67 1.51 -15.99 -10.21
N LYS A 68 2.13 -15.06 -9.46
CA LYS A 68 2.32 -13.68 -9.95
C LYS A 68 3.32 -13.60 -11.10
N LYS A 69 4.42 -14.37 -11.03
CA LYS A 69 5.45 -14.43 -12.07
C LYS A 69 4.88 -14.87 -13.42
N ALA A 70 3.91 -15.79 -13.44
CA ALA A 70 3.28 -16.27 -14.67
C ALA A 70 2.65 -15.14 -15.51
N PHE A 71 2.23 -14.04 -14.90
CA PHE A 71 1.77 -12.85 -15.62
C PHE A 71 2.89 -12.22 -16.45
N PHE A 72 4.08 -12.04 -15.88
CA PHE A 72 5.24 -11.45 -16.56
C PHE A 72 5.82 -12.38 -17.62
N ASP A 73 5.85 -13.68 -17.35
CA ASP A 73 6.29 -14.70 -18.31
C ASP A 73 5.37 -14.76 -19.55
N GLY A 74 4.10 -14.38 -19.37
CA GLY A 74 3.08 -14.33 -20.42
C GLY A 74 3.02 -13.03 -21.21
N LEU A 75 3.79 -12.00 -20.85
CA LEU A 75 3.82 -10.74 -21.61
C LEU A 75 4.45 -10.92 -23.00
N ASP A 76 3.82 -10.31 -24.01
CA ASP A 76 4.34 -10.28 -25.38
C ASP A 76 5.66 -9.49 -25.47
N LYS A 77 6.48 -9.80 -26.46
CA LYS A 77 7.76 -9.11 -26.71
C LYS A 77 7.60 -7.61 -26.98
N ASP A 78 6.43 -7.20 -27.48
CA ASP A 78 6.11 -5.81 -27.80
C ASP A 78 5.55 -5.04 -26.59
N ALA A 79 5.34 -5.74 -25.46
CA ALA A 79 4.95 -5.13 -24.19
C ALA A 79 6.17 -4.64 -23.41
N PHE A 80 5.91 -3.98 -22.27
CA PHE A 80 6.94 -3.64 -21.31
C PHE A 80 6.68 -4.32 -19.93
N ALA A 81 7.72 -4.51 -19.17
CA ALA A 81 7.64 -4.97 -17.78
C ALA A 81 8.44 -4.03 -16.90
N ILE A 82 7.82 -3.47 -15.87
CA ILE A 82 8.51 -2.62 -14.90
C ILE A 82 8.55 -3.34 -13.56
N THR A 83 9.74 -3.50 -13.00
CA THR A 83 9.94 -4.23 -11.75
C THR A 83 10.64 -3.39 -10.69
N ASN A 84 10.22 -3.58 -9.43
CA ASN A 84 10.85 -2.97 -8.27
C ASN A 84 12.17 -3.67 -7.94
N ALA A 85 13.30 -3.00 -8.15
CA ALA A 85 14.62 -3.53 -7.83
C ALA A 85 14.92 -3.52 -6.31
N ASP A 86 14.13 -2.81 -5.51
CA ASP A 86 14.24 -2.80 -4.05
C ASP A 86 13.56 -4.03 -3.40
N ASP A 87 12.68 -4.74 -4.13
CA ASP A 87 12.06 -5.98 -3.68
C ASP A 87 12.92 -7.19 -4.11
N LYS A 88 13.22 -8.09 -3.18
CA LYS A 88 14.02 -9.30 -3.41
C LYS A 88 13.45 -10.23 -4.49
N ASN A 89 12.14 -10.17 -4.75
CA ASN A 89 11.48 -10.95 -5.79
C ASN A 89 11.43 -10.21 -7.13
N GLY A 90 11.78 -8.91 -7.18
CA GLY A 90 11.66 -8.09 -8.38
C GLY A 90 12.34 -8.68 -9.60
N GLN A 91 13.57 -9.15 -9.43
CA GLN A 91 14.33 -9.80 -10.51
C GLN A 91 13.76 -11.16 -10.90
N ILE A 92 13.27 -11.92 -9.92
CA ILE A 92 12.64 -13.23 -10.16
C ILE A 92 11.38 -13.07 -11.02
N MET A 93 10.58 -12.04 -10.77
CA MET A 93 9.34 -11.78 -11.53
C MET A 93 9.58 -11.65 -13.03
N VAL A 94 10.68 -11.02 -13.43
CA VAL A 94 10.96 -10.72 -14.84
C VAL A 94 12.02 -11.63 -15.48
N GLN A 95 12.50 -12.64 -14.75
CA GLN A 95 13.60 -13.52 -15.17
C GLN A 95 13.39 -14.16 -16.55
N ASN A 96 12.16 -14.56 -16.87
CA ASN A 96 11.81 -15.20 -18.15
C ASN A 96 10.92 -14.31 -19.01
N CYS A 97 10.78 -13.04 -18.66
CA CYS A 97 9.94 -12.10 -19.38
C CYS A 97 10.52 -11.81 -20.76
N LYS A 98 9.66 -11.87 -21.79
CA LYS A 98 10.04 -11.57 -23.17
C LYS A 98 9.87 -10.10 -23.55
N ALA A 99 9.14 -9.36 -22.70
CA ALA A 99 8.87 -7.94 -22.87
C ALA A 99 10.11 -7.09 -22.62
N GLN A 100 10.05 -5.81 -22.95
CA GLN A 100 11.10 -4.85 -22.59
C GLN A 100 11.09 -4.63 -21.08
N VAL A 101 12.11 -5.14 -20.39
CA VAL A 101 12.23 -4.99 -18.92
C VAL A 101 12.86 -3.66 -18.57
N LYS A 102 12.24 -2.95 -17.61
CA LYS A 102 12.72 -1.76 -16.93
C LYS A 102 12.64 -1.93 -15.43
N THR A 103 13.55 -1.27 -14.73
CA THR A 103 13.64 -1.33 -13.27
C THR A 103 13.33 0.02 -12.65
N TYR A 104 12.80 0.02 -11.42
CA TYR A 104 12.75 1.22 -10.60
C TYR A 104 13.26 0.96 -9.19
N SER A 105 13.83 1.98 -8.56
CA SER A 105 14.41 1.87 -7.22
C SER A 105 14.48 3.24 -6.53
N THR A 106 14.36 3.20 -5.20
CA THR A 106 14.68 4.33 -4.31
C THR A 106 16.04 4.17 -3.62
N ARG A 107 16.72 3.01 -3.80
CA ARG A 107 17.94 2.64 -3.08
C ARG A 107 19.14 2.39 -3.98
N THR A 108 18.92 1.78 -5.13
CA THR A 108 19.99 1.31 -6.01
C THR A 108 19.90 1.97 -7.39
N MET A 109 20.85 1.66 -8.26
CA MET A 109 20.78 2.08 -9.67
C MET A 109 19.66 1.34 -10.38
N ALA A 110 18.84 2.09 -11.11
CA ALA A 110 17.70 1.60 -11.87
C ALA A 110 17.43 2.52 -13.07
N ASP A 111 16.57 2.07 -14.01
CA ASP A 111 16.11 2.91 -15.13
C ASP A 111 15.31 4.12 -14.66
N PHE A 112 14.48 3.90 -13.65
CA PHE A 112 13.72 4.94 -12.97
C PHE A 112 14.13 4.98 -11.51
N LYS A 113 14.64 6.11 -11.05
CA LYS A 113 15.10 6.23 -9.67
C LYS A 113 14.63 7.53 -9.04
N ALA A 114 14.38 7.49 -7.73
CA ALA A 114 14.09 8.68 -6.96
C ALA A 114 14.89 8.73 -5.67
N LYS A 115 15.16 9.96 -5.22
CA LYS A 115 15.72 10.27 -3.91
C LYS A 115 14.78 11.25 -3.22
N ILE A 116 14.51 11.03 -1.94
CA ILE A 116 13.80 11.99 -1.10
C ILE A 116 14.80 13.08 -0.70
N ILE A 117 14.46 14.33 -1.00
CA ILE A 117 15.23 15.51 -0.59
C ILE A 117 14.69 15.98 0.76
N GLU A 118 13.37 16.16 0.86
CA GLU A 118 12.68 16.60 2.06
C GLU A 118 11.35 15.85 2.23
N CYS A 119 10.89 15.70 3.48
CA CYS A 119 9.63 15.04 3.80
C CYS A 119 8.89 15.81 4.91
N HIS A 120 7.62 16.18 4.65
CA HIS A 120 6.72 16.90 5.53
C HIS A 120 5.33 16.27 5.51
N PHE A 121 4.42 16.65 6.41
CA PHE A 121 3.03 16.15 6.37
C PHE A 121 2.24 16.68 5.18
N GLU A 122 2.67 17.79 4.58
CA GLU A 122 2.08 18.36 3.38
C GLU A 122 2.56 17.68 2.09
N GLY A 123 3.66 16.89 2.17
CA GLY A 123 4.22 16.20 1.02
C GLY A 123 5.75 16.03 1.08
N MET A 124 6.31 15.66 -0.05
CA MET A 124 7.75 15.42 -0.20
C MET A 124 8.33 16.21 -1.37
N TYR A 125 9.60 16.58 -1.25
CA TYR A 125 10.43 17.00 -2.38
C TYR A 125 11.31 15.82 -2.80
N LEU A 126 11.22 15.48 -4.08
CA LEU A 126 11.89 14.31 -4.67
C LEU A 126 12.80 14.75 -5.81
N ASP A 127 13.94 14.09 -5.95
CA ASP A 127 14.67 14.02 -7.21
C ASP A 127 14.25 12.76 -7.95
N ILE A 128 13.64 12.89 -9.12
CA ILE A 128 13.28 11.78 -10.01
C ILE A 128 14.11 11.86 -11.27
N ASN A 129 15.04 10.94 -11.44
CA ASN A 129 15.98 10.89 -12.59
C ASN A 129 16.71 12.22 -12.85
N GLY A 130 17.14 12.90 -11.79
CA GLY A 130 17.87 14.18 -11.87
C GLY A 130 16.98 15.41 -12.04
N LYS A 131 15.66 15.28 -11.85
CA LYS A 131 14.70 16.40 -11.88
C LYS A 131 13.96 16.48 -10.57
N GLU A 132 13.96 17.68 -9.96
CA GLU A 132 13.27 17.93 -8.71
C GLU A 132 11.77 18.15 -8.92
N VAL A 133 10.96 17.56 -8.05
CA VAL A 133 9.51 17.70 -8.04
C VAL A 133 8.95 17.64 -6.62
N GLY A 134 8.05 18.57 -6.30
CA GLY A 134 7.25 18.52 -5.08
C GLY A 134 6.00 17.66 -5.31
N VAL A 135 5.71 16.73 -4.40
CA VAL A 135 4.54 15.84 -4.47
C VAL A 135 3.74 15.87 -3.17
N GLN A 136 2.40 15.73 -3.26
CA GLN A 136 1.50 15.77 -2.11
C GLN A 136 1.29 14.38 -1.50
N PHE A 137 2.38 13.61 -1.37
CA PHE A 137 2.39 12.27 -0.78
C PHE A 137 3.43 12.22 0.33
N ILE A 138 3.21 11.36 1.31
CA ILE A 138 4.16 11.09 2.39
C ILE A 138 4.50 9.60 2.42
N GLY A 139 5.67 9.27 3.01
CA GLY A 139 6.14 7.90 3.18
C GLY A 139 6.93 7.36 1.97
N LYS A 140 8.05 6.70 2.27
CA LYS A 140 8.98 6.13 1.28
C LYS A 140 8.32 5.15 0.31
N PHE A 141 7.33 4.39 0.78
CA PHE A 141 6.62 3.46 -0.10
C PHE A 141 5.81 4.18 -1.19
N ASN A 142 5.33 5.41 -0.93
CA ASN A 142 4.67 6.21 -1.96
C ASN A 142 5.64 6.73 -3.01
N VAL A 143 6.91 6.96 -2.66
CA VAL A 143 7.94 7.26 -3.66
C VAL A 143 8.11 6.10 -4.63
N SER A 144 8.16 4.85 -4.11
CA SER A 144 8.16 3.64 -4.93
C SER A 144 6.93 3.54 -5.83
N ASN A 145 5.73 3.85 -5.30
CA ASN A 145 4.49 3.86 -6.07
C ASN A 145 4.52 4.92 -7.19
N LEU A 146 4.98 6.14 -6.87
CA LEU A 146 5.12 7.23 -7.84
C LEU A 146 6.13 6.89 -8.94
N LEU A 147 7.24 6.21 -8.61
CA LEU A 147 8.20 5.72 -9.61
C LEU A 147 7.59 4.68 -10.55
N ALA A 148 6.77 3.76 -10.03
CA ALA A 148 6.07 2.79 -10.85
C ALA A 148 5.12 3.48 -11.83
N VAL A 149 4.36 4.50 -11.37
CA VAL A 149 3.47 5.32 -12.20
C VAL A 149 4.26 6.12 -13.23
N TYR A 150 5.34 6.80 -12.79
CA TYR A 150 6.24 7.54 -13.67
C TYR A 150 6.80 6.66 -14.77
N GLY A 151 7.35 5.50 -14.40
CA GLY A 151 7.91 4.55 -15.34
C GLY A 151 6.87 4.04 -16.34
N ALA A 152 5.66 3.70 -15.89
CA ALA A 152 4.56 3.30 -16.76
C ALA A 152 4.20 4.38 -17.77
N ALA A 153 4.07 5.62 -17.35
CA ALA A 153 3.76 6.75 -18.22
C ALA A 153 4.87 7.01 -19.27
N VAL A 154 6.14 6.91 -18.86
CA VAL A 154 7.28 7.00 -19.79
C VAL A 154 7.24 5.88 -20.82
N MET A 155 6.98 4.63 -20.39
CA MET A 155 6.88 3.48 -21.31
C MET A 155 5.67 3.56 -22.23
N LEU A 156 4.63 4.29 -21.86
CA LEU A 156 3.48 4.65 -22.71
C LEU A 156 3.73 5.88 -23.61
N GLY A 157 4.97 6.36 -23.67
CA GLY A 157 5.39 7.44 -24.58
C GLY A 157 5.08 8.86 -24.11
N LYS A 158 4.73 9.05 -22.82
CA LYS A 158 4.51 10.40 -22.29
C LYS A 158 5.85 11.07 -21.96
N LYS A 159 5.92 12.40 -22.10
CA LYS A 159 7.15 13.16 -21.83
C LYS A 159 7.41 13.24 -20.33
N PRO A 160 8.65 13.02 -19.87
CA PRO A 160 9.00 13.08 -18.45
C PRO A 160 8.56 14.37 -17.74
N GLU A 161 8.69 15.52 -18.40
CA GLU A 161 8.32 16.83 -17.85
C GLU A 161 6.81 16.91 -17.56
N ASP A 162 6.00 16.47 -18.52
CA ASP A 162 4.53 16.47 -18.39
C ASP A 162 4.09 15.52 -17.27
N ILE A 163 4.76 14.36 -17.15
CA ILE A 163 4.48 13.39 -16.08
C ILE A 163 4.80 14.03 -14.72
N LEU A 164 5.96 14.65 -14.53
CA LEU A 164 6.36 15.26 -13.28
C LEU A 164 5.41 16.40 -12.89
N LEU A 165 4.98 17.21 -13.85
CA LEU A 165 3.98 18.25 -13.61
C LEU A 165 2.66 17.65 -13.10
N ILE A 166 2.19 16.56 -13.71
CA ILE A 166 0.97 15.87 -13.26
C ILE A 166 1.19 15.27 -11.86
N LEU A 167 2.30 14.59 -11.62
CA LEU A 167 2.62 13.98 -10.31
C LEU A 167 2.59 15.02 -9.19
N SER A 168 3.02 16.27 -9.44
CA SER A 168 3.01 17.34 -8.45
C SER A 168 1.58 17.79 -8.05
N THR A 169 0.59 17.52 -8.87
CA THR A 169 -0.82 17.88 -8.62
C THR A 169 -1.64 16.75 -8.03
N LEU A 170 -1.11 15.52 -8.04
CA LEU A 170 -1.83 14.36 -7.51
C LEU A 170 -1.90 14.44 -5.98
N LYS A 171 -3.03 14.02 -5.45
CA LYS A 171 -3.29 13.88 -4.01
C LYS A 171 -3.33 12.41 -3.62
N SER A 172 -3.12 12.14 -2.33
CA SER A 172 -3.35 10.81 -1.78
C SER A 172 -4.75 10.30 -2.12
N VAL A 173 -4.84 9.02 -2.43
CA VAL A 173 -6.13 8.34 -2.53
C VAL A 173 -6.75 8.27 -1.14
N ASN A 174 -8.05 8.46 -1.03
CA ASN A 174 -8.77 8.39 0.25
C ASN A 174 -8.42 7.10 1.00
N GLY A 175 -8.06 7.24 2.27
CA GLY A 175 -7.64 6.12 3.10
C GLY A 175 -6.25 5.54 2.76
N ARG A 176 -5.37 6.31 2.14
CA ARG A 176 -3.97 5.93 1.86
C ARG A 176 -3.02 7.01 2.36
N LEU A 177 -2.58 6.90 3.63
CA LEU A 177 -1.80 7.94 4.30
C LEU A 177 -2.42 9.34 4.08
N GLU A 178 -3.73 9.42 4.21
CA GLU A 178 -4.50 10.64 3.98
C GLU A 178 -4.43 11.54 5.23
N PRO A 179 -3.74 12.69 5.19
CA PRO A 179 -3.64 13.58 6.33
C PRO A 179 -4.89 14.46 6.45
N ILE A 180 -5.39 14.58 7.67
CA ILE A 180 -6.47 15.49 8.07
C ILE A 180 -5.94 16.37 9.20
N HIS A 181 -5.79 17.66 8.93
CA HIS A 181 -5.28 18.61 9.93
C HIS A 181 -6.40 19.10 10.83
N SER A 182 -6.23 18.91 12.14
CA SER A 182 -7.15 19.43 13.14
C SER A 182 -6.88 20.91 13.42
N PRO A 183 -7.92 21.73 13.62
CA PRO A 183 -7.77 23.09 14.15
C PRO A 183 -7.04 23.16 15.50
N GLU A 184 -7.05 22.07 16.27
CA GLU A 184 -6.37 21.93 17.57
C GLU A 184 -4.88 21.66 17.42
N GLY A 185 -4.40 21.46 16.18
CA GLY A 185 -2.97 21.37 15.84
C GLY A 185 -2.38 19.97 15.88
N TYR A 186 -3.19 18.90 16.03
CA TYR A 186 -2.76 17.53 15.74
C TYR A 186 -3.10 17.14 14.29
N THR A 187 -2.50 16.09 13.79
CA THR A 187 -2.82 15.54 12.46
C THR A 187 -3.42 14.14 12.61
N ALA A 188 -4.59 13.89 12.04
CA ALA A 188 -5.13 12.55 11.88
C ALA A 188 -4.71 12.01 10.51
N ILE A 189 -4.31 10.73 10.47
CA ILE A 189 -3.95 10.03 9.24
C ILE A 189 -4.89 8.86 9.07
N VAL A 190 -5.55 8.78 7.92
CA VAL A 190 -6.40 7.65 7.56
C VAL A 190 -5.65 6.74 6.61
N ASP A 191 -5.52 5.46 6.99
CA ASP A 191 -4.86 4.46 6.16
C ASP A 191 -5.59 3.12 6.15
N TYR A 192 -5.44 2.38 5.07
CA TYR A 192 -6.04 1.06 4.87
C TYR A 192 -5.16 -0.09 5.38
N ALA A 193 -4.10 0.19 6.11
CA ALA A 193 -3.19 -0.83 6.65
C ALA A 193 -3.98 -1.88 7.47
N HIS A 194 -3.92 -3.13 7.03
CA HIS A 194 -4.65 -4.25 7.64
C HIS A 194 -3.78 -5.51 7.78
N THR A 195 -2.47 -5.35 7.66
CA THR A 195 -1.44 -6.38 7.94
C THR A 195 -0.36 -5.80 8.84
N PRO A 196 0.39 -6.62 9.59
CA PRO A 196 1.49 -6.14 10.42
C PRO A 196 2.51 -5.31 9.63
N ASP A 197 2.96 -5.80 8.48
CA ASP A 197 3.94 -5.12 7.62
C ASP A 197 3.41 -3.77 7.09
N ALA A 198 2.12 -3.70 6.72
CA ALA A 198 1.53 -2.46 6.26
C ALA A 198 1.45 -1.43 7.40
N LEU A 199 1.07 -1.87 8.61
CA LEU A 199 1.01 -1.02 9.79
C LEU A 199 2.41 -0.51 10.19
N GLU A 200 3.42 -1.38 10.13
CA GLU A 200 4.83 -1.01 10.34
C GLU A 200 5.26 0.08 9.37
N ASN A 201 4.98 -0.09 8.08
CA ASN A 201 5.36 0.89 7.04
C ASN A 201 4.70 2.25 7.25
N VAL A 202 3.42 2.27 7.60
CA VAL A 202 2.68 3.52 7.86
C VAL A 202 3.22 4.22 9.10
N LEU A 203 3.43 3.49 10.21
CA LEU A 203 3.98 4.04 11.44
C LEU A 203 5.41 4.57 11.25
N ASN A 204 6.25 3.84 10.50
CA ASN A 204 7.60 4.32 10.15
C ASN A 204 7.53 5.62 9.35
N ALA A 205 6.62 5.74 8.39
CA ALA A 205 6.44 6.97 7.62
C ALA A 205 6.00 8.15 8.50
N ILE A 206 5.11 7.91 9.48
CA ILE A 206 4.69 8.91 10.46
C ILE A 206 5.89 9.37 11.31
N HIS A 207 6.67 8.42 11.83
CA HIS A 207 7.85 8.74 12.65
C HIS A 207 8.93 9.52 11.88
N GLU A 208 9.12 9.22 10.59
CA GLU A 208 10.05 9.97 9.73
C GLU A 208 9.65 11.45 9.62
N VAL A 209 8.36 11.74 9.50
CA VAL A 209 7.84 13.12 9.43
C VAL A 209 7.86 13.79 10.79
N LEU A 210 7.45 13.10 11.86
CA LEU A 210 7.48 13.63 13.23
C LEU A 210 8.90 14.00 13.70
N ASN A 211 9.90 13.27 13.22
CA ASN A 211 11.30 13.47 13.59
C ASN A 211 11.52 13.63 15.12
N GLY A 212 10.84 12.78 15.88
CA GLY A 212 10.89 12.76 17.35
C GLY A 212 10.06 13.84 18.05
N LYS A 213 9.23 14.59 17.33
CA LYS A 213 8.35 15.63 17.90
C LYS A 213 6.90 15.13 17.91
N GLY A 214 6.22 15.23 19.08
CA GLY A 214 4.85 14.76 19.25
C GLY A 214 4.76 13.26 19.53
N LYS A 215 3.54 12.79 19.80
CA LYS A 215 3.20 11.42 20.14
C LYS A 215 2.40 10.78 19.00
N VAL A 216 2.44 9.45 18.94
CA VAL A 216 1.61 8.68 18.01
C VAL A 216 0.53 7.95 18.77
N ILE A 217 -0.73 8.17 18.41
CA ILE A 217 -1.92 7.48 18.92
C ILE A 217 -2.48 6.62 17.79
N THR A 218 -2.42 5.30 17.92
CA THR A 218 -2.91 4.41 16.86
C THR A 218 -4.29 3.83 17.23
N VAL A 219 -5.26 4.00 16.33
CA VAL A 219 -6.59 3.39 16.40
C VAL A 219 -6.64 2.29 15.35
N CYS A 220 -6.61 1.04 15.77
CA CYS A 220 -6.59 -0.09 14.82
C CYS A 220 -7.54 -1.21 15.22
N GLY A 221 -7.94 -1.99 14.25
CA GLY A 221 -8.75 -3.19 14.39
C GLY A 221 -8.40 -4.21 13.33
N ALA A 222 -8.98 -5.41 13.45
CA ALA A 222 -8.80 -6.47 12.47
C ALA A 222 -10.14 -6.95 11.92
N GLY A 223 -10.15 -7.39 10.67
CA GLY A 223 -11.36 -7.93 10.03
C GLY A 223 -11.69 -9.36 10.50
N GLY A 224 -12.98 -9.64 10.65
CA GLY A 224 -13.49 -10.99 10.89
C GLY A 224 -13.41 -11.88 9.65
N ASN A 225 -13.48 -13.22 9.84
CA ASN A 225 -13.39 -14.23 8.79
C ASN A 225 -12.15 -14.03 7.88
N ARG A 226 -11.03 -13.72 8.51
CA ARG A 226 -9.70 -13.55 7.90
C ARG A 226 -8.66 -14.30 8.74
N ASP A 227 -7.40 -14.26 8.29
CA ASP A 227 -6.28 -14.85 9.02
C ASP A 227 -6.22 -14.32 10.47
N LYS A 228 -6.57 -15.19 11.43
CA LYS A 228 -6.53 -14.87 12.86
C LYS A 228 -5.10 -14.70 13.37
N GLY A 229 -4.12 -15.37 12.76
CA GLY A 229 -2.73 -15.33 13.16
C GLY A 229 -2.09 -13.94 13.06
N LYS A 230 -2.62 -13.07 12.18
CA LYS A 230 -2.12 -11.69 12.06
C LYS A 230 -2.65 -10.74 13.15
N ARG A 231 -3.76 -11.08 13.86
CA ARG A 231 -4.40 -10.20 14.85
C ARG A 231 -3.45 -9.81 15.99
N PRO A 232 -2.80 -10.76 16.70
CA PRO A 232 -1.85 -10.42 17.75
C PRO A 232 -0.62 -9.69 17.22
N LEU A 233 -0.15 -10.00 16.01
CA LEU A 233 1.01 -9.35 15.40
C LEU A 233 0.72 -7.87 15.07
N MET A 234 -0.48 -7.56 14.59
CA MET A 234 -0.91 -6.18 14.37
C MET A 234 -0.93 -5.37 15.67
N ALA A 235 -1.46 -5.94 16.76
CA ALA A 235 -1.46 -5.26 18.05
C ALA A 235 -0.04 -5.04 18.57
N GLN A 236 0.85 -6.02 18.45
CA GLN A 236 2.27 -5.90 18.82
C GLN A 236 2.96 -4.77 18.04
N GLU A 237 2.75 -4.70 16.72
CA GLU A 237 3.37 -3.66 15.90
C GLU A 237 2.82 -2.26 16.25
N ALA A 238 1.51 -2.13 16.46
CA ALA A 238 0.90 -0.88 16.93
C ALA A 238 1.53 -0.42 18.25
N VAL A 239 1.63 -1.29 19.24
CA VAL A 239 2.17 -0.94 20.58
C VAL A 239 3.66 -0.63 20.54
N LYS A 240 4.41 -1.32 19.69
CA LYS A 240 5.86 -1.11 19.52
C LYS A 240 6.17 0.32 19.06
N GLN A 241 5.35 0.84 18.15
CA GLN A 241 5.59 2.11 17.47
C GLN A 241 4.69 3.28 17.93
N SER A 242 3.81 3.07 18.90
CA SER A 242 2.89 4.11 19.37
C SER A 242 3.04 4.41 20.85
N ASP A 243 2.73 5.64 21.23
CA ASP A 243 2.65 6.06 22.63
C ASP A 243 1.37 5.57 23.28
N LYS A 244 0.26 5.55 22.53
CA LYS A 244 -1.03 4.98 22.92
C LYS A 244 -1.64 4.22 21.77
N VAL A 245 -2.38 3.16 22.10
CA VAL A 245 -3.09 2.32 21.12
C VAL A 245 -4.53 2.12 21.58
N ILE A 246 -5.46 2.31 20.68
CA ILE A 246 -6.86 2.00 20.88
C ILE A 246 -7.23 0.85 19.95
N ILE A 247 -7.46 -0.33 20.52
CA ILE A 247 -7.91 -1.49 19.75
C ILE A 247 -9.44 -1.42 19.66
N THR A 248 -9.96 -1.50 18.43
CA THR A 248 -11.39 -1.32 18.16
C THR A 248 -11.91 -2.32 17.12
N SER A 249 -13.23 -2.38 16.95
CA SER A 249 -13.84 -3.13 15.86
C SER A 249 -13.49 -2.51 14.51
N ASP A 250 -13.30 -3.38 13.53
CA ASP A 250 -13.24 -3.01 12.12
C ASP A 250 -14.46 -3.61 11.40
N ASN A 251 -14.29 -4.48 10.42
CA ASN A 251 -15.37 -5.21 9.76
C ASN A 251 -15.46 -6.63 10.35
N PRO A 252 -16.34 -6.88 11.31
CA PRO A 252 -16.39 -8.17 12.02
C PRO A 252 -16.98 -9.31 11.20
N ARG A 253 -17.71 -9.02 10.12
CA ARG A 253 -18.43 -9.98 9.30
C ARG A 253 -19.36 -10.88 10.15
N PHE A 254 -19.01 -12.17 10.30
CA PHE A 254 -19.78 -13.15 11.07
C PHE A 254 -19.14 -13.49 12.44
N GLU A 255 -18.09 -12.76 12.86
CA GLU A 255 -17.47 -12.93 14.18
C GLU A 255 -17.94 -11.83 15.13
N GLU A 256 -17.96 -12.15 16.44
CA GLU A 256 -18.22 -11.15 17.47
C GLU A 256 -17.07 -10.15 17.54
N PRO A 257 -17.34 -8.84 17.49
CA PRO A 257 -16.29 -7.82 17.53
C PRO A 257 -15.36 -7.93 18.73
N GLN A 258 -15.91 -8.29 19.90
CA GLN A 258 -15.12 -8.42 21.13
C GLN A 258 -14.13 -9.58 21.05
N ASP A 259 -14.49 -10.69 20.38
CA ASP A 259 -13.59 -11.84 20.22
C ASP A 259 -12.38 -11.48 19.34
N ILE A 260 -12.61 -10.69 18.28
CA ILE A 260 -11.53 -10.18 17.44
C ILE A 260 -10.58 -9.28 18.24
N ILE A 261 -11.12 -8.41 19.08
CA ILE A 261 -10.35 -7.55 19.97
C ILE A 261 -9.55 -8.41 20.97
N ASN A 262 -10.15 -9.44 21.55
CA ASN A 262 -9.50 -10.35 22.48
C ASN A 262 -8.33 -11.10 21.81
N ASP A 263 -8.49 -11.55 20.55
CA ASP A 263 -7.42 -12.17 19.76
C ASP A 263 -6.23 -11.21 19.53
N MET A 264 -6.52 -9.92 19.31
CA MET A 264 -5.48 -8.90 19.17
C MET A 264 -4.75 -8.68 20.51
N LEU A 265 -5.49 -8.53 21.60
CA LEU A 265 -4.94 -8.30 22.95
C LEU A 265 -4.12 -9.49 23.46
N ALA A 266 -4.45 -10.72 23.08
CA ALA A 266 -3.75 -11.94 23.48
C ALA A 266 -2.26 -11.96 23.04
N GLY A 267 -1.87 -11.12 22.09
CA GLY A 267 -0.49 -10.96 21.66
C GLY A 267 0.36 -10.03 22.53
N LEU A 268 -0.22 -9.39 23.55
CA LEU A 268 0.43 -8.33 24.32
C LEU A 268 0.78 -8.78 25.73
N ASP A 269 1.96 -8.39 26.19
CA ASP A 269 2.38 -8.57 27.56
C ASP A 269 1.81 -7.49 28.50
N GLN A 270 2.01 -7.66 29.85
CA GLN A 270 1.51 -6.72 30.86
C GLN A 270 2.08 -5.30 30.73
N LYS A 271 3.31 -5.15 30.23
CA LYS A 271 3.95 -3.84 30.01
C LYS A 271 3.34 -3.14 28.80
N GLN A 272 3.13 -3.88 27.75
CA GLN A 272 2.49 -3.42 26.52
C GLN A 272 1.04 -2.99 26.74
N MET A 273 0.29 -3.75 27.53
CA MET A 273 -1.10 -3.45 27.90
C MET A 273 -1.28 -2.09 28.58
N LYS A 274 -0.25 -1.52 29.22
CA LYS A 274 -0.32 -0.17 29.83
C LYS A 274 -0.52 0.94 28.81
N LYS A 275 -0.18 0.71 27.55
CA LYS A 275 -0.38 1.66 26.45
C LYS A 275 -1.72 1.48 25.74
N VAL A 276 -2.48 0.43 26.06
CA VAL A 276 -3.61 -0.03 25.27
C VAL A 276 -4.94 0.21 25.98
N VAL A 277 -5.91 0.69 25.23
CA VAL A 277 -7.32 0.73 25.61
C VAL A 277 -8.10 -0.02 24.53
N SER A 278 -9.14 -0.76 24.91
CA SER A 278 -10.05 -1.40 23.96
C SER A 278 -11.43 -0.74 24.02
N ILE A 279 -11.94 -0.35 22.85
CA ILE A 279 -13.25 0.29 22.69
C ILE A 279 -13.90 -0.36 21.47
N VAL A 280 -14.98 -1.11 21.67
CA VAL A 280 -15.64 -1.86 20.58
C VAL A 280 -16.19 -0.91 19.50
N ASP A 281 -16.90 0.15 19.92
CA ASP A 281 -17.43 1.14 18.99
C ASP A 281 -16.29 1.96 18.37
N ARG A 282 -16.10 1.82 17.06
CA ARG A 282 -15.02 2.48 16.33
C ARG A 282 -15.16 4.01 16.34
N ARG A 283 -16.37 4.52 16.33
CA ARG A 283 -16.61 5.96 16.38
C ARG A 283 -16.18 6.55 17.74
N GLU A 284 -16.52 5.85 18.82
CA GLU A 284 -16.07 6.24 20.14
C GLU A 284 -14.55 6.06 20.35
N ALA A 285 -13.96 5.03 19.72
CA ALA A 285 -12.53 4.85 19.70
C ALA A 285 -11.80 6.04 19.02
N ILE A 286 -12.27 6.47 17.85
CA ILE A 286 -11.75 7.64 17.15
C ILE A 286 -11.94 8.92 17.97
N ARG A 287 -13.15 9.12 18.54
CA ARG A 287 -13.42 10.27 19.41
C ARG A 287 -12.47 10.31 20.60
N THR A 288 -12.24 9.16 21.23
CA THR A 288 -11.29 9.04 22.34
C THR A 288 -9.86 9.40 21.92
N ALA A 289 -9.42 8.95 20.74
CA ALA A 289 -8.10 9.34 20.19
C ALA A 289 -7.99 10.85 20.00
N CYS A 290 -9.01 11.48 19.42
CA CYS A 290 -9.06 12.93 19.24
C CYS A 290 -9.00 13.70 20.58
N MET A 291 -9.67 13.20 21.62
CA MET A 291 -9.62 13.80 22.95
C MET A 291 -8.27 13.65 23.67
N LEU A 292 -7.50 12.63 23.31
CA LEU A 292 -6.19 12.35 23.90
C LEU A 292 -5.04 13.05 23.18
N ALA A 293 -5.26 13.50 21.96
CA ALA A 293 -4.24 14.13 21.12
C ALA A 293 -4.00 15.58 21.54
N GLU A 294 -2.74 15.96 21.57
CA GLU A 294 -2.26 17.31 21.82
C GLU A 294 -1.69 17.94 20.53
N LYS A 295 -1.42 19.23 20.58
CA LYS A 295 -0.77 19.93 19.44
C LYS A 295 0.54 19.26 19.06
N GLY A 296 0.70 18.91 17.79
CA GLY A 296 1.88 18.25 17.24
C GLY A 296 1.82 16.72 17.28
N ASP A 297 0.78 16.13 17.89
CA ASP A 297 0.57 14.68 17.89
C ASP A 297 0.01 14.19 16.56
N VAL A 298 0.13 12.88 16.33
CA VAL A 298 -0.47 12.20 15.18
C VAL A 298 -1.39 11.09 15.65
N ILE A 299 -2.59 11.03 15.07
CA ILE A 299 -3.54 9.92 15.21
C ILE A 299 -3.49 9.11 13.90
N LEU A 300 -3.27 7.78 14.00
CA LEU A 300 -3.35 6.85 12.88
C LEU A 300 -4.58 5.97 13.04
#